data_f951ab1ca564d1db1c60e568b78470d7
#
_entry.id   f951ab1ca564d1db1c60e568b78470d7
#
_cell.length_a   1.000
_cell.length_b   1.000
_cell.length_c   1.000
_cell.angle_alpha   90.00
_cell.angle_beta   90.00
_cell.angle_gamma   90.00
#
_symmetry.space_group_name_H-M   'P 1'
#
loop_
_entity.id
_entity.type
_entity.pdbx_description
1 polymer ?
#
loop_
_entity_poly.entity_id
_entity_poly.type
_entity_poly.pdbx_seq_one_letter_code
_entity_poly.pdbx_strand_id
1 'polypeptide(L)'
;MITHHIKQFVSRVATSLAHSLPISPHLSPLRGAGGVRELEGSGSWRGPVLRGGAILFLILALASCSVDIPQNASQSDSLPHITPDYSSTVIPPNIAPLNFQILDEADAYVTRIFGEQGDDIIVEGKEVQIAVDKWHSLLNANRGGTLQVDVFLKRGDDWTQCQTLSMEVAEEDIDEWISYRLIEPSYVDYEQISINQRNLTNFDEQVIYSNQPLSDGDKGQCVNCHNYRNYNRSNEWQMHVRETLGGTVIVQNGKAQKVNLKTDSTRSAGVYPAWHPTENLIAYSVNSTGQVFHTRDPQKIEVIDFGSDLVLYDIDRNRVFTVSALADEYESFPAWSPDGSTLYYTSAHYVQKSDNIDAELDSAYESLKYNICKRRFNPKTMQFTVADTVFNARLIGKSASLPRISPDGKYLLFGLADYGNFHIWHKSSDLWVMNLETDSIYALKEANSEDTESYHTWSSNGRWIIYSSRRDDGNYTRPYICYFDKNGTAHKPFVLPQKSTKFYQQLFKSFNVPEFMVQPVTISRRQLLKTVRGASHPVSFAGSASDSSSSSSQLSIPEIKNQIRY
;
A
#
# COMPACT_ATOMS: atom_id res chain seq x y z
N MET A 1 3.25 -7.23 -33.17
CA MET A 1 3.03 -6.23 -34.23
C MET A 1 2.44 -4.91 -33.68
N ILE A 2 1.70 -4.91 -32.60
CA ILE A 2 1.07 -3.72 -31.97
C ILE A 2 2.10 -2.79 -31.31
N THR A 3 3.18 -3.33 -30.78
CA THR A 3 4.26 -2.56 -30.12
C THR A 3 5.02 -1.62 -31.07
N HIS A 4 5.00 -1.92 -32.37
CA HIS A 4 5.72 -1.13 -33.38
C HIS A 4 4.95 0.13 -33.81
N HIS A 5 3.62 0.10 -33.77
CA HIS A 5 2.78 1.25 -34.16
C HIS A 5 2.66 2.30 -33.05
N ILE A 6 2.69 1.91 -31.79
CA ILE A 6 2.66 2.85 -30.67
C ILE A 6 3.97 3.67 -30.60
N LYS A 7 5.12 3.04 -30.89
CA LYS A 7 6.43 3.75 -30.96
C LYS A 7 6.47 4.82 -32.08
N GLN A 8 5.80 4.62 -33.20
CA GLN A 8 5.75 5.62 -34.28
C GLN A 8 4.83 6.81 -33.97
N PHE A 9 3.79 6.61 -33.17
CA PHE A 9 2.88 7.69 -32.77
C PHE A 9 3.52 8.64 -31.74
N VAL A 10 4.21 8.10 -30.74
CA VAL A 10 4.92 8.88 -29.71
C VAL A 10 6.09 9.67 -30.31
N SER A 11 6.83 9.09 -31.27
CA SER A 11 7.93 9.78 -31.96
C SER A 11 7.44 10.99 -32.78
N ARG A 12 6.24 10.95 -33.35
CA ARG A 12 5.68 12.07 -34.13
C ARG A 12 5.16 13.23 -33.28
N VAL A 13 4.75 12.97 -32.05
CA VAL A 13 4.29 14.03 -31.13
C VAL A 13 5.48 14.76 -30.50
N ALA A 14 6.59 14.07 -30.20
CA ALA A 14 7.79 14.66 -29.64
C ALA A 14 8.52 15.61 -30.62
N THR A 15 8.43 15.37 -31.94
CA THR A 15 9.09 16.19 -32.96
C THR A 15 8.32 17.49 -33.27
N SER A 16 7.06 17.60 -32.88
CA SER A 16 6.22 18.80 -33.14
C SER A 16 6.35 19.89 -32.07
N LEU A 17 6.99 19.63 -30.91
CA LEU A 17 7.14 20.59 -29.81
C LEU A 17 8.53 21.22 -29.68
N ALA A 18 9.47 20.88 -30.58
CA ALA A 18 10.86 21.34 -30.51
C ALA A 18 11.17 22.61 -31.32
N HIS A 19 10.19 23.32 -31.88
CA HIS A 19 10.41 24.54 -32.65
C HIS A 19 9.65 25.72 -32.07
N SER A 20 10.21 26.32 -31.01
CA SER A 20 10.10 27.75 -30.71
C SER A 20 10.72 28.07 -29.35
N LEU A 21 11.95 28.56 -29.35
CA LEU A 21 12.47 29.67 -28.55
C LEU A 21 14.01 29.73 -28.65
N PRO A 22 14.64 30.89 -28.90
CA PRO A 22 16.07 31.01 -29.09
C PRO A 22 16.81 31.21 -27.77
N ILE A 23 17.91 30.49 -27.57
CA ILE A 23 18.86 30.70 -26.49
C ILE A 23 20.20 31.15 -27.11
N SER A 24 20.67 32.33 -26.74
CA SER A 24 21.99 32.82 -27.05
C SER A 24 23.04 32.33 -26.06
N PRO A 25 24.26 32.04 -26.50
CA PRO A 25 25.33 31.53 -25.66
C PRO A 25 26.33 32.62 -25.27
N HIS A 26 26.83 32.60 -24.03
CA HIS A 26 28.18 33.06 -23.64
C HIS A 26 28.47 32.70 -22.19
N LEU A 27 29.48 31.89 -21.97
CA LEU A 27 30.77 32.21 -21.37
C LEU A 27 31.56 30.93 -21.02
N SER A 28 32.78 30.94 -21.47
CA SER A 28 33.80 29.89 -21.37
C SER A 28 34.57 29.90 -20.06
N PRO A 29 35.45 28.92 -19.80
CA PRO A 29 35.92 28.50 -18.47
C PRO A 29 37.25 29.13 -18.06
N LEU A 30 37.52 29.23 -16.77
CA LEU A 30 38.87 29.51 -16.23
C LEU A 30 39.39 28.29 -15.45
N ARG A 31 40.52 27.79 -15.95
CA ARG A 31 41.46 26.88 -15.28
C ARG A 31 42.31 27.65 -14.28
N GLY A 32 42.77 26.97 -13.24
CA GLY A 32 43.86 27.46 -12.41
C GLY A 32 44.24 26.47 -11.32
N ALA A 33 45.41 25.91 -11.50
CA ALA A 33 46.04 24.86 -10.70
C ALA A 33 46.79 25.39 -9.46
N GLY A 34 47.02 24.51 -8.49
CA GLY A 34 48.34 24.45 -7.82
C GLY A 34 48.40 24.78 -6.34
N GLY A 35 48.92 23.86 -5.58
CA GLY A 35 49.92 24.14 -4.56
C GLY A 35 49.65 23.77 -3.11
N VAL A 36 50.07 22.57 -2.76
CA VAL A 36 50.37 22.12 -1.39
C VAL A 36 51.51 22.94 -0.77
N ARG A 37 51.39 23.32 0.51
CA ARG A 37 52.53 23.43 1.44
C ARG A 37 52.09 23.43 2.90
N GLU A 38 52.55 22.42 3.60
CA GLU A 38 52.69 22.39 5.05
C GLU A 38 53.71 23.44 5.52
N LEU A 39 53.46 24.02 6.67
CA LEU A 39 54.53 24.56 7.53
C LEU A 39 54.09 24.52 9.00
N GLU A 40 54.77 23.70 9.76
CA GLU A 40 54.85 23.74 11.23
C GLU A 40 55.48 25.05 11.71
N GLY A 41 55.07 25.53 12.88
CA GLY A 41 55.69 26.67 13.52
C GLY A 41 55.18 26.91 14.94
N SER A 42 55.87 26.34 15.90
CA SER A 42 55.75 26.60 17.34
C SER A 42 56.16 28.03 17.71
N GLY A 43 55.36 28.71 18.56
CA GLY A 43 55.74 29.99 19.12
C GLY A 43 54.92 30.39 20.33
N SER A 44 55.50 30.22 21.50
CA SER A 44 55.00 30.69 22.78
C SER A 44 55.10 32.21 22.93
N TRP A 45 53.99 32.87 23.35
CA TRP A 45 54.07 34.22 23.91
C TRP A 45 53.26 34.34 25.21
N ARG A 46 53.92 34.81 26.28
CA ARG A 46 53.35 35.11 27.60
C ARG A 46 52.92 36.58 27.67
N GLY A 47 51.74 36.80 28.25
CA GLY A 47 51.24 37.87 29.09
C GLY A 47 51.08 39.27 28.48
N PRO A 48 50.22 40.15 29.08
CA PRO A 48 50.02 40.30 30.51
C PRO A 48 48.55 40.37 30.99
N VAL A 49 48.42 40.20 32.30
CA VAL A 49 47.21 40.34 33.10
C VAL A 49 46.75 41.80 33.12
N LEU A 50 45.46 42.03 32.79
CA LEU A 50 44.73 43.23 33.20
C LEU A 50 43.45 42.84 33.95
N ARG A 51 43.37 43.36 35.17
CA ARG A 51 42.26 43.23 36.11
C ARG A 51 41.10 44.12 35.69
N GLY A 52 39.92 43.62 35.89
CA GLY A 52 38.71 44.40 36.23
C GLY A 52 37.83 44.79 35.05
N GLY A 53 36.70 44.19 34.94
CA GLY A 53 35.60 44.61 34.06
C GLY A 53 34.44 43.67 34.15
N ALA A 54 33.37 44.15 34.72
CA ALA A 54 32.06 43.56 34.93
C ALA A 54 31.66 42.46 33.92
N ILE A 55 31.44 41.27 34.39
CA ILE A 55 30.70 40.23 33.67
C ILE A 55 29.25 40.67 33.66
N LEU A 56 28.86 41.31 32.58
CA LEU A 56 27.45 41.55 32.23
C LEU A 56 26.88 40.19 31.83
N PHE A 57 26.23 39.53 32.78
CA PHE A 57 25.37 38.38 32.49
C PHE A 57 24.25 38.88 31.58
N LEU A 58 24.41 38.76 30.27
CA LEU A 58 23.31 38.81 29.32
C LEU A 58 22.50 37.52 29.48
N ILE A 59 21.57 37.52 30.43
CA ILE A 59 20.48 36.56 30.46
C ILE A 59 19.67 36.88 29.20
N LEU A 60 19.96 36.20 28.09
CA LEU A 60 18.96 36.01 27.06
C LEU A 60 17.81 35.22 27.71
N ALA A 61 16.81 35.96 28.17
CA ALA A 61 15.49 35.41 28.38
C ALA A 61 15.08 34.85 27.02
N LEU A 62 15.20 33.53 26.85
CA LEU A 62 14.41 32.80 25.89
C LEU A 62 12.97 33.01 26.32
N ALA A 63 12.35 34.10 25.86
CA ALA A 63 10.92 34.19 25.86
C ALA A 63 10.45 33.04 24.99
N SER A 64 10.09 31.93 25.61
CA SER A 64 9.19 30.96 25.03
C SER A 64 7.94 31.76 24.70
N CYS A 65 7.74 32.17 23.46
CA CYS A 65 6.45 32.65 23.00
C CYS A 65 5.48 31.48 23.14
N SER A 66 4.84 31.38 24.31
CA SER A 66 3.65 30.56 24.43
C SER A 66 2.58 31.22 23.58
N VAL A 67 2.09 30.50 22.59
CA VAL A 67 0.91 30.95 21.83
C VAL A 67 -0.27 30.96 22.78
N ASP A 68 -0.91 32.13 22.92
CA ASP A 68 -2.08 32.28 23.79
C ASP A 68 -3.36 31.88 23.06
N ILE A 69 -4.17 31.03 23.69
CA ILE A 69 -5.50 30.68 23.20
C ILE A 69 -6.39 31.92 23.29
N PRO A 70 -7.14 32.32 22.23
CA PRO A 70 -8.03 33.47 22.26
C PRO A 70 -9.13 33.30 23.31
N GLN A 71 -9.08 34.12 24.38
CA GLN A 71 -10.00 34.00 25.53
C GLN A 71 -11.43 34.52 25.27
N ASN A 72 -11.62 35.41 24.29
CA ASN A 72 -12.90 36.06 23.99
C ASN A 72 -13.43 35.69 22.59
N ALA A 73 -13.15 34.47 22.11
CA ALA A 73 -13.67 34.02 20.82
C ALA A 73 -15.17 33.77 20.87
N SER A 74 -15.90 34.28 19.88
CA SER A 74 -17.30 33.90 19.64
C SER A 74 -17.37 32.42 19.23
N GLN A 75 -18.47 31.75 19.59
CA GLN A 75 -18.69 30.35 19.22
C GLN A 75 -19.38 30.23 17.86
N SER A 76 -18.97 29.28 17.06
CA SER A 76 -19.63 28.89 15.81
C SER A 76 -20.13 27.44 15.92
N ASP A 77 -21.33 27.19 15.37
CA ASP A 77 -21.90 25.83 15.27
C ASP A 77 -21.35 25.06 14.07
N SER A 78 -20.45 25.65 13.27
CA SER A 78 -19.85 25.00 12.10
C SER A 78 -18.52 24.35 12.44
N LEU A 79 -18.34 23.11 11.98
CA LEU A 79 -17.04 22.44 12.01
C LEU A 79 -16.04 23.20 11.12
N PRO A 80 -14.76 23.27 11.49
CA PRO A 80 -13.73 23.78 10.60
C PRO A 80 -13.52 22.83 9.41
N HIS A 81 -13.32 23.38 8.21
CA HIS A 81 -12.94 22.61 7.05
C HIS A 81 -11.44 22.32 7.10
N ILE A 82 -11.07 21.06 7.24
CA ILE A 82 -9.68 20.62 7.30
C ILE A 82 -9.34 19.62 6.19
N THR A 83 -8.08 19.58 5.76
CA THR A 83 -7.58 18.60 4.79
C THR A 83 -6.19 18.11 5.20
N PRO A 84 -5.96 16.77 5.32
CA PRO A 84 -6.96 15.69 5.26
C PRO A 84 -8.03 15.80 6.36
N ASP A 85 -9.21 15.20 6.13
CA ASP A 85 -10.27 15.15 7.14
C ASP A 85 -10.03 14.02 8.14
N TYR A 86 -9.59 14.40 9.34
CA TYR A 86 -9.37 13.49 10.47
C TYR A 86 -10.48 13.52 11.53
N SER A 87 -11.57 14.26 11.28
CA SER A 87 -12.68 14.36 12.23
C SER A 87 -13.38 13.03 12.45
N SER A 88 -13.78 12.73 13.68
CA SER A 88 -14.54 11.52 14.06
C SER A 88 -13.86 10.19 13.63
N THR A 89 -12.52 10.16 13.58
CA THR A 89 -11.75 8.95 13.27
C THR A 89 -11.29 8.27 14.55
N VAL A 90 -11.05 6.95 14.49
CA VAL A 90 -10.33 6.20 15.51
C VAL A 90 -8.88 6.06 15.07
N ILE A 91 -7.94 6.51 15.90
CA ILE A 91 -6.51 6.57 15.57
C ILE A 91 -5.67 5.68 16.48
N PRO A 92 -4.55 5.11 16.00
CA PRO A 92 -3.65 4.33 16.85
C PRO A 92 -2.87 5.23 17.81
N PRO A 93 -2.62 4.76 19.04
CA PRO A 93 -1.87 5.56 20.03
C PRO A 93 -0.40 5.78 19.68
N ASN A 94 0.13 5.04 18.71
CA ASN A 94 1.51 5.15 18.26
C ASN A 94 1.67 5.73 16.84
N ILE A 95 0.61 6.30 16.25
CA ILE A 95 0.66 6.86 14.88
C ILE A 95 1.45 8.18 14.84
N ALA A 96 2.07 8.47 13.70
CA ALA A 96 2.67 9.77 13.39
C ALA A 96 1.64 10.91 13.47
N PRO A 97 2.06 12.16 13.72
CA PRO A 97 1.16 13.29 13.79
C PRO A 97 0.23 13.43 12.59
N LEU A 98 -1.05 13.67 12.88
CA LEU A 98 -2.08 13.93 11.88
C LEU A 98 -2.02 15.41 11.48
N ASN A 99 -0.99 15.79 10.73
CA ASN A 99 -0.84 17.15 10.24
C ASN A 99 -1.93 17.47 9.20
N PHE A 100 -2.53 18.64 9.30
CA PHE A 100 -3.61 19.07 8.41
C PHE A 100 -3.52 20.55 8.05
N GLN A 101 -4.28 20.97 7.05
CA GLN A 101 -4.46 22.36 6.66
C GLN A 101 -5.90 22.78 6.92
N ILE A 102 -6.09 23.98 7.49
CA ILE A 102 -7.40 24.60 7.62
C ILE A 102 -7.74 25.26 6.28
N LEU A 103 -8.91 24.95 5.72
CA LEU A 103 -9.34 25.48 4.43
C LEU A 103 -10.15 26.78 4.54
N ASP A 104 -10.74 27.05 5.72
CA ASP A 104 -11.47 28.27 5.98
C ASP A 104 -10.54 29.50 5.86
N GLU A 105 -11.03 30.56 5.23
CA GLU A 105 -10.26 31.80 5.07
C GLU A 105 -10.38 32.68 6.34
N ALA A 106 -9.21 33.07 6.87
CA ALA A 106 -9.07 33.95 8.02
C ALA A 106 -7.73 34.70 7.98
N ASP A 107 -7.58 35.74 8.77
CA ASP A 107 -6.35 36.55 8.86
C ASP A 107 -5.28 35.89 9.76
N ALA A 108 -5.73 35.12 10.77
CA ALA A 108 -4.88 34.33 11.65
C ALA A 108 -5.61 33.08 12.16
N TYR A 109 -4.83 32.10 12.58
CA TYR A 109 -5.32 30.79 13.01
C TYR A 109 -4.60 30.35 14.27
N VAL A 110 -5.35 29.78 15.23
CA VAL A 110 -4.82 29.05 16.38
C VAL A 110 -5.56 27.73 16.47
N THR A 111 -4.81 26.65 16.64
CA THR A 111 -5.34 25.30 16.85
C THR A 111 -4.85 24.79 18.19
N ARG A 112 -5.78 24.28 19.01
CA ARG A 112 -5.52 23.59 20.28
C ARG A 112 -5.93 22.14 20.14
N ILE A 113 -5.01 21.22 20.42
CA ILE A 113 -5.27 19.77 20.46
C ILE A 113 -5.06 19.31 21.90
N PHE A 114 -6.05 18.65 22.47
CA PHE A 114 -6.04 18.30 23.89
C PHE A 114 -6.87 17.05 24.17
N GLY A 115 -6.65 16.45 25.33
CA GLY A 115 -7.42 15.33 25.85
C GLY A 115 -7.76 15.54 27.32
N GLU A 116 -8.26 14.50 27.98
CA GLU A 116 -8.51 14.55 29.42
C GLU A 116 -7.20 14.58 30.23
N GLN A 117 -6.13 14.06 29.66
CA GLN A 117 -4.81 13.94 30.30
C GLN A 117 -3.71 14.50 29.39
N GLY A 118 -2.62 14.94 30.01
CA GLY A 118 -1.44 15.43 29.31
C GLY A 118 -1.51 16.93 28.98
N ASP A 119 -0.44 17.42 28.36
CA ASP A 119 -0.31 18.83 28.01
C ASP A 119 -0.98 19.11 26.65
N ASP A 120 -1.63 20.26 26.54
CA ASP A 120 -2.21 20.75 25.29
C ASP A 120 -1.12 21.00 24.23
N ILE A 121 -1.44 20.70 22.99
CA ILE A 121 -0.64 21.08 21.84
C ILE A 121 -1.28 22.28 21.18
N ILE A 122 -0.58 23.42 21.14
CA ILE A 122 -1.05 24.65 20.52
C ILE A 122 -0.19 24.95 19.30
N VAL A 123 -0.84 25.20 18.15
CA VAL A 123 -0.20 25.49 16.86
C VAL A 123 -0.81 26.74 16.27
N GLU A 124 0.05 27.69 15.82
CA GLU A 124 -0.37 28.86 15.05
C GLU A 124 -0.27 28.59 13.55
N GLY A 125 -1.16 29.21 12.79
CA GLY A 125 -1.15 29.23 11.34
C GLY A 125 -2.12 28.28 10.68
N LYS A 126 -2.28 28.47 9.37
CA LYS A 126 -3.20 27.72 8.51
C LYS A 126 -2.78 26.24 8.34
N GLU A 127 -1.47 25.97 8.41
CA GLU A 127 -0.88 24.65 8.33
C GLU A 127 -0.56 24.13 9.73
N VAL A 128 -1.33 23.16 10.21
CA VAL A 128 -1.15 22.55 11.53
C VAL A 128 -0.14 21.45 11.44
N GLN A 129 1.08 21.73 11.91
CA GLN A 129 2.19 20.77 11.98
C GLN A 129 2.51 20.48 13.43
N ILE A 130 2.39 19.23 13.82
CA ILE A 130 2.48 18.77 15.20
C ILE A 130 3.85 18.14 15.44
N ALA A 131 4.50 18.49 16.55
CA ALA A 131 5.75 17.86 16.97
C ALA A 131 5.51 16.40 17.40
N VAL A 132 6.34 15.47 16.89
CA VAL A 132 6.15 14.02 17.06
C VAL A 132 6.16 13.61 18.54
N ASP A 133 7.08 14.17 19.33
CA ASP A 133 7.24 13.88 20.75
C ASP A 133 6.03 14.33 21.58
N LYS A 134 5.54 15.55 21.34
CA LYS A 134 4.32 16.08 21.98
C LYS A 134 3.09 15.26 21.61
N TRP A 135 2.98 14.91 20.32
CA TRP A 135 1.88 14.09 19.81
C TRP A 135 1.82 12.72 20.49
N HIS A 136 2.96 12.00 20.53
CA HIS A 136 3.01 10.69 21.18
C HIS A 136 2.76 10.78 22.70
N SER A 137 3.24 11.85 23.35
CA SER A 137 2.96 12.07 24.78
C SER A 137 1.45 12.22 25.03
N LEU A 138 0.77 13.02 24.20
CA LEU A 138 -0.67 13.25 24.32
C LEU A 138 -1.47 11.99 23.99
N LEU A 139 -1.12 11.26 22.90
CA LEU A 139 -1.77 10.00 22.52
C LEU A 139 -1.66 8.95 23.64
N ASN A 140 -0.46 8.77 24.17
CA ASN A 140 -0.23 7.78 25.24
C ASN A 140 -0.98 8.12 26.53
N ALA A 141 -1.11 9.40 26.86
CA ALA A 141 -1.87 9.85 28.02
C ALA A 141 -3.38 9.61 27.87
N ASN A 142 -3.89 9.56 26.62
CA ASN A 142 -5.31 9.43 26.31
C ASN A 142 -5.65 8.13 25.58
N ARG A 143 -4.86 7.09 25.74
CA ARG A 143 -5.11 5.76 25.17
C ARG A 143 -6.47 5.21 25.63
N GLY A 144 -7.33 4.79 24.71
CA GLY A 144 -8.70 4.38 24.98
C GLY A 144 -9.67 5.55 25.23
N GLY A 145 -9.19 6.79 25.12
CA GLY A 145 -9.97 8.03 25.33
C GLY A 145 -10.18 8.83 24.05
N THR A 146 -10.48 10.11 24.22
CA THR A 146 -10.80 11.02 23.11
C THR A 146 -9.88 12.22 23.13
N LEU A 147 -9.35 12.59 21.95
CA LEU A 147 -8.73 13.89 21.71
C LEU A 147 -9.74 14.86 21.10
N GLN A 148 -9.61 16.10 21.48
CA GLN A 148 -10.41 17.23 20.96
C GLN A 148 -9.48 18.21 20.23
N VAL A 149 -10.03 18.87 19.19
CA VAL A 149 -9.33 19.88 18.41
C VAL A 149 -10.20 21.10 18.29
N ASP A 150 -9.79 22.19 18.95
CA ASP A 150 -10.39 23.51 18.80
C ASP A 150 -9.64 24.29 17.73
N VAL A 151 -10.38 24.87 16.79
CA VAL A 151 -9.83 25.75 15.75
C VAL A 151 -10.40 27.14 15.94
N PHE A 152 -9.52 28.13 16.09
CA PHE A 152 -9.84 29.53 16.23
C PHE A 152 -9.45 30.29 14.95
N LEU A 153 -10.38 31.03 14.40
CA LEU A 153 -10.25 31.84 13.19
C LEU A 153 -10.35 33.32 13.53
N LYS A 154 -9.35 34.13 13.15
CA LYS A 154 -9.37 35.58 13.29
C LYS A 154 -9.84 36.23 12.01
N ARG A 155 -10.83 37.12 12.09
CA ARG A 155 -11.28 37.97 10.97
C ARG A 155 -11.39 39.41 11.46
N GLY A 156 -10.54 40.31 10.92
CA GLY A 156 -10.36 41.63 11.48
C GLY A 156 -9.84 41.56 12.91
N ASP A 157 -10.56 42.16 13.86
CA ASP A 157 -10.17 42.12 15.27
C ASP A 157 -10.84 40.99 16.07
N ASP A 158 -11.79 40.28 15.47
CA ASP A 158 -12.61 39.28 16.15
C ASP A 158 -12.09 37.86 15.96
N TRP A 159 -12.09 37.07 17.05
CA TRP A 159 -11.85 35.65 17.03
C TRP A 159 -13.16 34.87 17.10
N THR A 160 -13.21 33.79 16.30
CA THR A 160 -14.31 32.82 16.33
C THR A 160 -13.74 31.44 16.56
N GLN A 161 -14.24 30.70 17.54
CA GLN A 161 -13.97 29.28 17.74
C GLN A 161 -14.98 28.46 16.93
N CYS A 162 -14.49 27.58 16.03
CA CYS A 162 -15.33 26.61 15.32
C CYS A 162 -15.86 25.55 16.30
N GLN A 163 -16.84 24.78 15.85
CA GLN A 163 -17.26 23.59 16.58
C GLN A 163 -16.06 22.64 16.75
N THR A 164 -15.88 22.12 17.97
CA THR A 164 -14.75 21.23 18.31
C THR A 164 -14.81 19.92 17.51
N LEU A 165 -13.69 19.55 16.87
CA LEU A 165 -13.50 18.23 16.28
C LEU A 165 -13.10 17.21 17.37
N SER A 166 -13.45 15.95 17.16
CA SER A 166 -13.03 14.86 18.05
C SER A 166 -12.37 13.71 17.27
N MET A 167 -11.46 13.01 17.93
CA MET A 167 -10.83 11.78 17.46
C MET A 167 -10.74 10.82 18.65
N GLU A 168 -11.04 9.54 18.44
CA GLU A 168 -10.86 8.51 19.45
C GLU A 168 -9.46 7.92 19.36
N VAL A 169 -8.78 7.70 20.47
CA VAL A 169 -7.50 7.01 20.54
C VAL A 169 -7.77 5.57 20.90
N ALA A 170 -7.46 4.63 20.01
CA ALA A 170 -7.64 3.22 20.29
C ALA A 170 -6.74 2.74 21.45
N GLU A 171 -7.08 1.60 22.03
CA GLU A 171 -6.18 0.93 22.99
C GLU A 171 -5.03 0.18 22.30
N GLU A 172 -5.26 -0.28 21.07
CA GLU A 172 -4.33 -1.12 20.32
C GLU A 172 -3.41 -0.32 19.41
N ASP A 173 -2.12 -0.58 19.54
CA ASP A 173 -1.11 -0.04 18.62
C ASP A 173 -1.33 -0.54 17.19
N ILE A 174 -0.87 0.23 16.22
CA ILE A 174 -0.71 -0.22 14.84
C ILE A 174 0.70 -0.77 14.63
N ASP A 175 0.90 -1.65 13.66
CA ASP A 175 2.24 -2.08 13.26
C ASP A 175 3.10 -0.88 12.89
N GLU A 176 4.36 -0.85 13.32
CA GLU A 176 5.21 0.33 13.17
C GLU A 176 5.59 0.67 11.72
N TRP A 177 5.48 -0.29 10.82
CA TRP A 177 5.92 -0.13 9.44
C TRP A 177 4.85 -0.54 8.44
N ILE A 178 4.91 0.11 7.28
CA ILE A 178 4.22 -0.35 6.07
C ILE A 178 5.19 -0.40 4.90
N SER A 179 4.87 -1.26 3.94
CA SER A 179 5.47 -1.23 2.61
C SER A 179 4.39 -0.94 1.58
N TYR A 180 4.77 -0.31 0.48
CA TYR A 180 3.90 -0.05 -0.65
C TYR A 180 4.71 0.16 -1.93
N ARG A 181 4.04 0.02 -3.05
CA ARG A 181 4.58 0.34 -4.36
C ARG A 181 4.09 1.74 -4.78
N LEU A 182 5.01 2.61 -5.21
CA LEU A 182 4.68 3.88 -5.86
C LEU A 182 4.70 3.70 -7.37
N ILE A 183 3.63 4.13 -8.04
CA ILE A 183 3.40 3.94 -9.47
C ILE A 183 2.98 5.27 -10.09
N GLU A 184 3.57 5.60 -11.24
CA GLU A 184 3.14 6.72 -12.08
C GLU A 184 1.72 6.48 -12.64
N PRO A 185 0.99 7.54 -13.00
CA PRO A 185 -0.33 7.42 -13.58
C PRO A 185 -0.33 6.53 -14.82
N SER A 186 -1.37 5.70 -14.92
CA SER A 186 -1.61 4.82 -16.07
C SER A 186 -0.48 3.84 -16.38
N TYR A 187 0.46 3.62 -15.45
CA TYR A 187 1.62 2.72 -15.62
C TYR A 187 2.48 3.04 -16.86
N VAL A 188 2.45 4.27 -17.34
CA VAL A 188 3.14 4.69 -18.57
C VAL A 188 4.66 4.70 -18.35
N ASP A 189 5.10 5.09 -17.16
CA ASP A 189 6.52 5.16 -16.80
C ASP A 189 6.87 4.11 -15.73
N TYR A 190 6.97 2.86 -16.15
CA TYR A 190 7.34 1.75 -15.27
C TYR A 190 8.77 1.86 -14.71
N GLU A 191 9.64 2.68 -15.31
CA GLU A 191 11.00 2.91 -14.81
C GLU A 191 10.99 3.64 -13.45
N GLN A 192 9.98 4.45 -13.19
CA GLN A 192 9.81 5.20 -11.95
C GLN A 192 9.16 4.37 -10.83
N ILE A 193 8.75 3.13 -11.10
CA ILE A 193 8.14 2.27 -10.08
C ILE A 193 9.16 1.95 -9.00
N SER A 194 8.73 2.09 -7.75
CA SER A 194 9.53 1.73 -6.57
C SER A 194 8.70 0.98 -5.53
N ILE A 195 9.37 0.14 -4.74
CA ILE A 195 8.86 -0.42 -3.49
C ILE A 195 9.50 0.38 -2.36
N ASN A 196 8.68 0.93 -1.50
CA ASN A 196 9.09 1.76 -0.37
C ASN A 196 8.66 1.12 0.94
N GLN A 197 9.31 1.50 2.02
CA GLN A 197 8.88 1.24 3.38
C GLN A 197 8.77 2.55 4.15
N ARG A 198 7.77 2.64 5.02
CA ARG A 198 7.48 3.83 5.79
C ARG A 198 7.24 3.46 7.25
N ASN A 199 7.89 4.18 8.18
CA ASN A 199 7.58 4.09 9.59
C ASN A 199 6.28 4.85 9.91
N LEU A 200 5.31 4.20 10.54
CA LEU A 200 4.01 4.77 10.88
C LEU A 200 4.03 5.61 12.16
N THR A 201 5.05 5.45 13.01
CA THR A 201 5.17 6.24 14.25
C THR A 201 5.79 7.61 14.01
N ASN A 202 6.42 7.79 12.86
CA ASN A 202 7.03 9.03 12.41
C ASN A 202 6.88 9.16 10.88
N PHE A 203 7.72 10.02 10.26
CA PHE A 203 7.65 10.26 8.82
C PHE A 203 8.83 9.65 8.04
N ASP A 204 9.60 8.73 8.65
CA ASP A 204 10.75 8.12 8.00
C ASP A 204 10.32 7.17 6.89
N GLU A 205 10.80 7.43 5.69
CA GLU A 205 10.52 6.64 4.49
C GLU A 205 11.82 6.26 3.79
N GLN A 206 11.88 5.05 3.27
CA GLN A 206 13.04 4.52 2.57
C GLN A 206 12.62 3.71 1.34
N VAL A 207 13.37 3.87 0.25
CA VAL A 207 13.21 3.05 -0.95
C VAL A 207 13.89 1.70 -0.73
N ILE A 208 13.10 0.61 -0.70
CA ILE A 208 13.59 -0.77 -0.67
C ILE A 208 14.22 -1.12 -2.03
N TYR A 209 13.45 -0.91 -3.11
CA TYR A 209 13.86 -1.18 -4.47
C TYR A 209 13.24 -0.17 -5.45
N SER A 210 13.94 0.12 -6.54
CA SER A 210 13.43 0.97 -7.62
C SER A 210 13.98 0.46 -8.95
N ASN A 211 13.18 0.54 -9.99
CA ASN A 211 13.55 0.13 -11.35
C ASN A 211 14.64 1.03 -11.95
N GLN A 212 14.58 2.33 -11.68
CA GLN A 212 15.41 3.38 -12.29
C GLN A 212 16.91 3.06 -12.41
N PRO A 213 17.61 2.50 -11.38
CA PRO A 213 19.06 2.24 -11.50
C PRO A 213 19.43 1.11 -12.45
N LEU A 214 18.46 0.33 -12.91
CA LEU A 214 18.65 -0.81 -13.81
C LEU A 214 17.95 -0.63 -15.15
N SER A 215 17.23 0.47 -15.34
CA SER A 215 16.62 0.81 -16.61
C SER A 215 17.69 1.35 -17.57
N ASP A 216 17.65 0.86 -18.81
CA ASP A 216 18.58 1.20 -19.89
C ASP A 216 17.75 1.45 -21.15
N GLY A 217 17.18 2.63 -21.26
CA GLY A 217 16.35 3.05 -22.37
C GLY A 217 15.21 2.07 -22.67
N ASP A 218 15.24 1.42 -23.82
CA ASP A 218 14.20 0.46 -24.27
C ASP A 218 14.16 -0.86 -23.48
N LYS A 219 15.10 -1.11 -22.58
CA LYS A 219 15.22 -2.35 -21.80
C LYS A 219 14.76 -2.12 -20.36
N GLY A 220 13.56 -1.67 -20.20
CA GLY A 220 12.99 -1.40 -18.90
C GLY A 220 12.74 -2.66 -18.07
N GLN A 221 12.45 -2.45 -16.81
CA GLN A 221 12.06 -3.47 -15.84
C GLN A 221 10.82 -3.00 -15.12
N CYS A 222 9.99 -3.92 -14.68
CA CYS A 222 8.83 -3.62 -13.87
C CYS A 222 8.85 -4.47 -12.60
N VAL A 223 9.02 -3.82 -11.44
CA VAL A 223 8.90 -4.50 -10.14
C VAL A 223 7.44 -4.57 -9.73
N ASN A 224 7.01 -5.76 -9.30
CA ASN A 224 5.65 -6.04 -8.88
C ASN A 224 5.61 -6.99 -7.68
N CYS A 225 4.42 -7.23 -7.15
CA CYS A 225 4.08 -8.35 -6.29
C CYS A 225 5.04 -8.55 -5.13
N HIS A 226 5.38 -7.47 -4.39
CA HIS A 226 6.05 -7.65 -3.10
C HIS A 226 5.09 -8.29 -2.10
N ASN A 227 5.62 -9.09 -1.19
CA ASN A 227 4.85 -9.72 -0.11
C ASN A 227 5.79 -10.18 1.00
N TYR A 228 5.32 -10.11 2.23
CA TYR A 228 6.09 -10.36 3.44
C TYR A 228 5.54 -11.57 4.20
N ARG A 229 6.42 -12.46 4.66
CA ARG A 229 6.04 -13.57 5.53
C ARG A 229 5.75 -13.03 6.92
N ASN A 230 4.58 -13.37 7.48
CA ASN A 230 4.20 -13.04 8.85
C ASN A 230 4.51 -11.58 9.23
N TYR A 231 4.08 -10.61 8.40
CA TYR A 231 4.31 -9.19 8.66
C TYR A 231 5.80 -8.82 8.77
N ASN A 232 6.64 -9.49 8.00
CA ASN A 232 8.10 -9.29 7.99
C ASN A 232 8.81 -9.57 9.33
N ARG A 233 8.26 -10.41 10.23
CA ARG A 233 8.86 -10.69 11.56
C ARG A 233 10.27 -11.27 11.50
N SER A 234 10.61 -12.00 10.43
CA SER A 234 11.92 -12.64 10.24
C SER A 234 12.74 -12.02 9.11
N ASN A 235 12.34 -10.87 8.56
CA ASN A 235 12.92 -10.29 7.34
C ASN A 235 12.89 -11.26 6.15
N GLU A 236 11.79 -12.01 6.04
CA GLU A 236 11.52 -12.91 4.92
C GLU A 236 10.45 -12.28 4.04
N TRP A 237 10.81 -12.05 2.78
CA TRP A 237 9.92 -11.39 1.84
C TRP A 237 10.35 -11.67 0.40
N GLN A 238 9.52 -11.30 -0.56
CA GLN A 238 9.80 -11.45 -1.96
C GLN A 238 9.29 -10.28 -2.78
N MET A 239 9.84 -10.10 -3.98
CA MET A 239 9.33 -9.25 -5.04
C MET A 239 9.50 -9.93 -6.40
N HIS A 240 8.63 -9.61 -7.35
CA HIS A 240 8.73 -10.11 -8.72
C HIS A 240 9.21 -9.00 -9.66
N VAL A 241 10.24 -9.28 -10.45
CA VAL A 241 10.76 -8.39 -11.49
C VAL A 241 10.38 -8.99 -12.85
N ARG A 242 9.82 -8.17 -13.73
CA ARG A 242 9.44 -8.52 -15.09
C ARG A 242 10.45 -7.98 -16.10
N GLU A 243 10.27 -8.31 -17.38
CA GLU A 243 11.04 -7.89 -18.54
C GLU A 243 12.47 -8.46 -18.56
N THR A 244 13.43 -7.71 -19.07
CA THR A 244 14.80 -8.17 -19.40
C THR A 244 15.54 -8.84 -18.24
N LEU A 245 15.35 -8.35 -17.01
CA LEU A 245 15.97 -8.93 -15.81
C LEU A 245 14.97 -9.75 -14.98
N GLY A 246 13.94 -10.29 -15.64
CA GLY A 246 12.84 -10.99 -15.00
C GLY A 246 13.26 -12.11 -14.05
N GLY A 247 12.42 -12.32 -13.03
CA GLY A 247 12.55 -13.35 -12.01
C GLY A 247 11.97 -12.93 -10.68
N THR A 248 11.74 -13.88 -9.80
CA THR A 248 11.29 -13.65 -8.44
C THR A 248 12.48 -13.55 -7.51
N VAL A 249 12.64 -12.43 -6.83
CA VAL A 249 13.66 -12.23 -5.81
C VAL A 249 13.09 -12.61 -4.45
N ILE A 250 13.68 -13.60 -3.81
CA ILE A 250 13.29 -14.10 -2.48
C ILE A 250 14.39 -13.71 -1.51
N VAL A 251 14.02 -13.13 -0.39
CA VAL A 251 14.91 -12.73 0.71
C VAL A 251 14.60 -13.59 1.92
N GLN A 252 15.61 -14.33 2.36
CA GLN A 252 15.57 -15.14 3.59
C GLN A 252 16.95 -15.14 4.25
N ASN A 253 17.00 -15.17 5.58
CA ASN A 253 18.26 -15.26 6.35
C ASN A 253 19.28 -14.18 5.93
N GLY A 254 18.80 -12.95 5.62
CA GLY A 254 19.64 -11.82 5.19
C GLY A 254 20.24 -11.95 3.80
N LYS A 255 19.84 -12.95 3.01
CA LYS A 255 20.33 -13.20 1.64
C LYS A 255 19.19 -13.07 0.64
N ALA A 256 19.49 -12.49 -0.52
CA ALA A 256 18.58 -12.45 -1.67
C ALA A 256 19.02 -13.43 -2.74
N GLN A 257 18.09 -14.19 -3.28
CA GLN A 257 18.27 -15.05 -4.45
C GLN A 257 17.22 -14.76 -5.50
N LYS A 258 17.55 -14.92 -6.78
CA LYS A 258 16.61 -14.75 -7.88
C LYS A 258 16.31 -16.10 -8.51
N VAL A 259 15.02 -16.46 -8.56
CA VAL A 259 14.53 -17.71 -9.14
C VAL A 259 13.63 -17.43 -10.34
N ASN A 260 13.64 -18.34 -11.32
CA ASN A 260 12.70 -18.32 -12.43
C ASN A 260 11.60 -19.35 -12.18
N LEU A 261 10.42 -18.88 -11.77
CA LEU A 261 9.26 -19.73 -11.47
C LEU A 261 8.52 -20.21 -12.72
N LYS A 262 8.87 -19.70 -13.91
CA LYS A 262 8.30 -20.19 -15.17
C LYS A 262 8.94 -21.52 -15.56
N THR A 263 8.10 -22.49 -15.84
CA THR A 263 8.47 -23.81 -16.38
C THR A 263 7.68 -24.09 -17.66
N ASP A 264 7.99 -25.15 -18.39
CA ASP A 264 7.23 -25.58 -19.58
C ASP A 264 5.78 -26.01 -19.22
N SER A 265 5.53 -26.27 -17.94
CA SER A 265 4.23 -26.72 -17.41
C SER A 265 3.45 -25.62 -16.69
N THR A 266 3.94 -24.37 -16.65
CA THR A 266 3.24 -23.23 -16.04
C THR A 266 2.96 -22.15 -17.08
N ARG A 267 1.77 -21.48 -17.00
CA ARG A 267 1.37 -20.42 -17.95
C ARG A 267 2.37 -19.27 -17.99
N SER A 268 2.78 -18.81 -16.81
CA SER A 268 3.67 -17.66 -16.65
C SER A 268 4.56 -17.83 -15.41
N ALA A 269 5.39 -16.83 -15.13
CA ALA A 269 6.03 -16.70 -13.82
C ALA A 269 4.99 -16.42 -12.74
N GLY A 270 5.22 -16.89 -11.51
CA GLY A 270 4.31 -16.68 -10.39
C GLY A 270 4.14 -15.21 -10.01
N VAL A 271 2.90 -14.79 -9.82
CA VAL A 271 2.50 -13.46 -9.36
C VAL A 271 1.54 -13.59 -8.19
N TYR A 272 1.17 -12.48 -7.53
CA TYR A 272 0.25 -12.47 -6.38
C TYR A 272 0.62 -13.51 -5.31
N PRO A 273 1.82 -13.42 -4.73
CA PRO A 273 2.35 -14.37 -3.76
C PRO A 273 1.56 -14.41 -2.46
N ALA A 274 1.53 -15.58 -1.84
CA ALA A 274 1.09 -15.78 -0.48
C ALA A 274 2.05 -16.75 0.23
N TRP A 275 2.85 -16.24 1.17
CA TRP A 275 3.74 -17.05 1.99
C TRP A 275 2.95 -17.95 2.91
N HIS A 276 3.31 -19.21 2.98
CA HIS A 276 2.82 -20.10 4.03
C HIS A 276 3.36 -19.63 5.39
N PRO A 277 2.52 -19.52 6.43
CA PRO A 277 2.95 -18.91 7.69
C PRO A 277 4.07 -19.69 8.40
N THR A 278 4.11 -21.01 8.30
CA THR A 278 5.07 -21.85 9.01
C THR A 278 6.06 -22.60 8.10
N GLU A 279 5.64 -23.02 6.89
CA GLU A 279 6.48 -23.79 5.98
C GLU A 279 7.24 -22.86 5.00
N ASN A 280 8.35 -23.36 4.43
CA ASN A 280 9.11 -22.66 3.38
C ASN A 280 8.43 -22.81 2.00
N LEU A 281 7.17 -22.40 1.94
CA LEU A 281 6.31 -22.51 0.78
C LEU A 281 5.72 -21.15 0.41
N ILE A 282 5.54 -20.89 -0.87
CA ILE A 282 4.83 -19.72 -1.36
C ILE A 282 3.81 -20.16 -2.41
N ALA A 283 2.55 -19.85 -2.20
CA ALA A 283 1.52 -20.01 -3.21
C ALA A 283 1.54 -18.80 -4.16
N TYR A 284 1.37 -19.05 -5.44
CA TYR A 284 1.31 -18.04 -6.50
C TYR A 284 0.13 -18.29 -7.42
N SER A 285 -0.29 -17.24 -8.07
CA SER A 285 -1.10 -17.30 -9.26
C SER A 285 -0.20 -17.21 -10.51
N VAL A 286 -0.50 -17.96 -11.55
CA VAL A 286 0.18 -17.89 -12.86
C VAL A 286 -0.84 -17.47 -13.90
N ASN A 287 -0.80 -16.19 -14.31
CA ASN A 287 -1.84 -15.56 -15.11
C ASN A 287 -1.39 -15.27 -16.54
N SER A 288 -2.34 -15.34 -17.47
CA SER A 288 -2.29 -14.70 -18.78
C SER A 288 -3.25 -13.52 -18.74
N THR A 289 -2.75 -12.28 -18.83
CA THR A 289 -3.57 -11.08 -18.71
C THR A 289 -3.37 -10.13 -19.87
N GLY A 290 -4.44 -9.42 -20.26
CA GLY A 290 -4.41 -8.28 -21.15
C GLY A 290 -4.72 -6.98 -20.43
N GLN A 291 -4.32 -5.86 -21.01
CA GLN A 291 -4.68 -4.52 -20.52
C GLN A 291 -5.33 -3.71 -21.62
N VAL A 292 -6.47 -3.12 -21.29
CA VAL A 292 -7.18 -2.17 -22.16
C VAL A 292 -7.11 -0.78 -21.54
N PHE A 293 -6.82 0.23 -22.36
CA PHE A 293 -6.75 1.63 -21.93
C PHE A 293 -7.91 2.40 -22.55
N HIS A 294 -8.82 2.88 -21.70
CA HIS A 294 -9.97 3.66 -22.12
C HIS A 294 -9.64 5.15 -22.17
N THR A 295 -9.91 5.80 -23.28
CA THR A 295 -9.65 7.24 -23.45
C THR A 295 -10.80 8.12 -22.96
N ARG A 296 -12.03 7.61 -22.93
CA ARG A 296 -13.26 8.35 -22.59
C ARG A 296 -13.97 7.83 -21.35
N ASP A 297 -13.78 6.56 -21.02
CA ASP A 297 -14.40 5.94 -19.84
C ASP A 297 -13.80 6.50 -18.54
N PRO A 298 -14.59 6.73 -17.49
CA PRO A 298 -14.08 7.03 -16.15
C PRO A 298 -13.10 5.96 -15.63
N GLN A 299 -13.35 4.68 -15.94
CA GLN A 299 -12.42 3.59 -15.72
C GLN A 299 -11.32 3.60 -16.77
N LYS A 300 -10.15 4.13 -16.44
CA LYS A 300 -9.04 4.35 -17.38
C LYS A 300 -8.35 3.09 -17.85
N ILE A 301 -8.28 2.09 -16.99
CA ILE A 301 -7.56 0.83 -17.26
C ILE A 301 -8.46 -0.33 -16.89
N GLU A 302 -8.53 -1.31 -17.80
CA GLU A 302 -9.09 -2.63 -17.53
C GLU A 302 -7.99 -3.68 -17.63
N VAL A 303 -7.94 -4.61 -16.68
CA VAL A 303 -7.05 -5.76 -16.71
C VAL A 303 -7.90 -7.01 -16.80
N ILE A 304 -7.81 -7.68 -17.95
CA ILE A 304 -8.60 -8.87 -18.27
C ILE A 304 -7.76 -10.10 -17.99
N ASP A 305 -8.31 -11.06 -17.26
CA ASP A 305 -7.69 -12.38 -17.06
C ASP A 305 -8.12 -13.31 -18.21
N PHE A 306 -7.18 -13.78 -19.01
CA PHE A 306 -7.38 -14.73 -20.11
C PHE A 306 -7.15 -16.18 -19.67
N GLY A 307 -6.77 -16.39 -18.43
CA GLY A 307 -6.55 -17.68 -17.82
C GLY A 307 -5.56 -17.61 -16.69
N SER A 308 -5.88 -18.26 -15.59
CA SER A 308 -5.03 -18.28 -14.41
C SER A 308 -5.14 -19.61 -13.67
N ASP A 309 -4.01 -20.06 -13.13
CA ASP A 309 -3.88 -21.29 -12.34
C ASP A 309 -3.14 -21.00 -11.03
N LEU A 310 -3.29 -21.86 -10.04
CA LEU A 310 -2.54 -21.79 -8.79
C LEU A 310 -1.35 -22.75 -8.77
N VAL A 311 -0.22 -22.25 -8.32
CA VAL A 311 0.99 -23.05 -8.11
C VAL A 311 1.55 -22.86 -6.71
N LEU A 312 2.24 -23.89 -6.19
CA LEU A 312 2.94 -23.86 -4.92
C LEU A 312 4.45 -24.01 -5.16
N TYR A 313 5.25 -23.08 -4.69
CA TYR A 313 6.72 -23.15 -4.76
C TYR A 313 7.30 -23.62 -3.43
N ASP A 314 8.04 -24.73 -3.47
CA ASP A 314 8.84 -25.28 -2.37
C ASP A 314 10.26 -24.69 -2.46
N ILE A 315 10.55 -23.75 -1.55
CA ILE A 315 11.83 -23.02 -1.54
C ILE A 315 13.00 -23.96 -1.25
N ASP A 316 12.84 -24.88 -0.29
CA ASP A 316 13.92 -25.76 0.15
C ASP A 316 14.35 -26.73 -0.95
N ARG A 317 13.41 -27.19 -1.78
CA ARG A 317 13.67 -28.14 -2.86
C ARG A 317 13.74 -27.46 -4.23
N ASN A 318 13.54 -26.16 -4.30
CA ASN A 318 13.55 -25.36 -5.54
C ASN A 318 12.65 -25.96 -6.63
N ARG A 319 11.39 -26.23 -6.30
CA ARG A 319 10.44 -26.88 -7.21
C ARG A 319 9.03 -26.30 -7.10
N VAL A 320 8.31 -26.35 -8.21
CA VAL A 320 6.94 -25.86 -8.34
C VAL A 320 5.97 -27.03 -8.54
N PHE A 321 4.84 -26.96 -7.85
CA PHE A 321 3.70 -27.86 -8.03
C PHE A 321 2.50 -27.09 -8.56
N THR A 322 1.69 -27.71 -9.40
CA THR A 322 0.35 -27.21 -9.69
C THR A 322 -0.58 -27.52 -8.51
N VAL A 323 -1.21 -26.49 -7.93
CA VAL A 323 -2.27 -26.66 -6.93
C VAL A 323 -3.60 -26.96 -7.60
N SER A 324 -3.90 -26.21 -8.65
CA SER A 324 -5.07 -26.38 -9.50
C SER A 324 -4.77 -25.81 -10.89
N ALA A 325 -5.24 -26.53 -11.93
CA ALA A 325 -5.12 -26.13 -13.32
C ALA A 325 -6.31 -26.76 -14.10
N LEU A 326 -7.52 -26.31 -13.78
CA LEU A 326 -8.73 -26.74 -14.48
C LEU A 326 -8.94 -25.85 -15.70
N ALA A 327 -9.23 -26.43 -16.86
CA ALA A 327 -9.32 -25.70 -18.12
C ALA A 327 -10.38 -24.59 -18.10
N ASP A 328 -11.47 -24.82 -17.37
CA ASP A 328 -12.62 -23.93 -17.33
C ASP A 328 -12.67 -23.07 -16.02
N GLU A 329 -11.62 -23.12 -15.19
CA GLU A 329 -11.53 -22.34 -13.96
C GLU A 329 -10.37 -21.37 -14.00
N TYR A 330 -10.62 -20.11 -13.69
CA TYR A 330 -9.62 -19.06 -13.59
C TYR A 330 -9.36 -18.76 -12.12
N GLU A 331 -8.22 -19.21 -11.61
CA GLU A 331 -7.91 -19.19 -10.18
C GLU A 331 -6.77 -18.21 -9.87
N SER A 332 -6.99 -17.28 -8.93
CA SER A 332 -6.05 -16.21 -8.63
C SER A 332 -6.09 -15.77 -7.17
N PHE A 333 -5.17 -14.89 -6.77
CA PHE A 333 -5.07 -14.26 -5.46
C PHE A 333 -5.11 -15.24 -4.27
N PRO A 334 -4.13 -16.15 -4.16
CA PRO A 334 -4.05 -17.07 -3.03
C PRO A 334 -3.83 -16.31 -1.71
N ALA A 335 -4.38 -16.84 -0.62
CA ALA A 335 -4.19 -16.36 0.74
C ALA A 335 -4.28 -17.51 1.74
N TRP A 336 -3.29 -17.64 2.63
CA TRP A 336 -3.29 -18.69 3.65
C TRP A 336 -4.10 -18.30 4.88
N SER A 337 -4.73 -19.29 5.51
CA SER A 337 -5.17 -19.16 6.90
C SER A 337 -3.95 -18.96 7.82
N PRO A 338 -4.11 -18.29 8.99
CA PRO A 338 -2.99 -18.01 9.90
C PRO A 338 -2.26 -19.25 10.40
N ASP A 339 -2.95 -20.40 10.46
CA ASP A 339 -2.39 -21.71 10.83
C ASP A 339 -1.77 -22.48 9.64
N GLY A 340 -1.90 -21.96 8.42
CA GLY A 340 -1.39 -22.60 7.19
C GLY A 340 -2.16 -23.82 6.71
N SER A 341 -3.25 -24.19 7.38
CA SER A 341 -4.01 -25.42 7.04
C SER A 341 -4.94 -25.26 5.83
N THR A 342 -5.21 -24.02 5.42
CA THR A 342 -6.19 -23.71 4.38
C THR A 342 -5.68 -22.61 3.46
N LEU A 343 -5.77 -22.85 2.15
CA LEU A 343 -5.52 -21.87 1.11
C LEU A 343 -6.84 -21.34 0.57
N TYR A 344 -7.09 -20.05 0.73
CA TYR A 344 -8.18 -19.31 0.12
C TYR A 344 -7.71 -18.69 -1.19
N TYR A 345 -8.62 -18.52 -2.15
CA TYR A 345 -8.31 -17.92 -3.45
C TYR A 345 -9.60 -17.49 -4.16
N THR A 346 -9.47 -16.77 -5.25
CA THR A 346 -10.60 -16.44 -6.12
C THR A 346 -10.68 -17.41 -7.30
N SER A 347 -11.89 -17.81 -7.71
CA SER A 347 -12.13 -18.66 -8.88
C SER A 347 -13.31 -18.18 -9.68
N ALA A 348 -13.16 -18.14 -11.01
CA ALA A 348 -14.24 -17.89 -11.96
C ALA A 348 -14.35 -19.06 -12.94
N HIS A 349 -15.56 -19.58 -13.09
CA HIS A 349 -15.84 -20.57 -14.13
C HIS A 349 -16.14 -19.88 -15.45
N TYR A 350 -15.33 -20.17 -16.47
CA TYR A 350 -15.52 -19.65 -17.82
C TYR A 350 -15.18 -20.70 -18.86
N VAL A 351 -16.15 -21.09 -19.67
CA VAL A 351 -15.97 -22.03 -20.79
C VAL A 351 -15.68 -21.22 -22.05
N GLN A 352 -14.48 -21.38 -22.58
CA GLN A 352 -14.06 -20.77 -23.85
C GLN A 352 -14.96 -21.24 -25.00
N LYS A 353 -15.44 -20.32 -25.83
CA LYS A 353 -16.39 -20.58 -26.93
C LYS A 353 -15.76 -20.49 -28.30
N SER A 354 -14.58 -19.89 -28.41
CA SER A 354 -13.83 -19.70 -29.66
C SER A 354 -12.37 -20.12 -29.48
N ASP A 355 -11.66 -20.30 -30.61
CA ASP A 355 -10.21 -20.59 -30.60
C ASP A 355 -9.35 -19.37 -30.22
N ASN A 356 -9.95 -18.19 -30.14
CA ASN A 356 -9.26 -16.95 -29.78
C ASN A 356 -9.87 -16.36 -28.49
N ILE A 357 -9.36 -16.81 -27.34
CA ILE A 357 -9.83 -16.37 -26.02
C ILE A 357 -9.63 -14.86 -25.80
N ASP A 358 -8.54 -14.29 -26.32
CA ASP A 358 -8.24 -12.87 -26.15
C ASP A 358 -9.34 -12.01 -26.80
N ALA A 359 -9.68 -12.29 -28.07
CA ALA A 359 -10.74 -11.56 -28.78
C ALA A 359 -12.14 -11.84 -28.18
N GLU A 360 -12.37 -13.03 -27.65
CA GLU A 360 -13.63 -13.38 -26.99
C GLU A 360 -13.80 -12.56 -25.71
N LEU A 361 -12.80 -12.55 -24.83
CA LEU A 361 -12.86 -11.84 -23.57
C LEU A 361 -12.73 -10.31 -23.70
N ASP A 362 -12.09 -9.78 -24.74
CA ASP A 362 -12.11 -8.34 -25.04
C ASP A 362 -13.55 -7.79 -25.17
N SER A 363 -14.51 -8.63 -25.55
CA SER A 363 -15.92 -8.26 -25.66
C SER A 363 -16.80 -8.76 -24.52
N ALA A 364 -16.30 -9.67 -23.67
CA ALA A 364 -17.09 -10.37 -22.68
C ALA A 364 -16.48 -10.36 -21.26
N TYR A 365 -15.45 -9.56 -21.01
CA TYR A 365 -14.72 -9.52 -19.73
C TYR A 365 -15.62 -9.21 -18.52
N GLU A 366 -16.69 -8.42 -18.69
CA GLU A 366 -17.67 -8.14 -17.63
C GLU A 366 -18.46 -9.39 -17.19
N SER A 367 -18.43 -10.46 -18.00
CA SER A 367 -19.04 -11.74 -17.64
C SER A 367 -18.20 -12.56 -16.67
N LEU A 368 -16.91 -12.24 -16.52
CA LEU A 368 -16.02 -12.89 -15.57
C LEU A 368 -16.37 -12.43 -14.15
N LYS A 369 -16.92 -13.37 -13.37
CA LYS A 369 -17.31 -13.13 -11.98
C LYS A 369 -16.69 -14.17 -11.10
N TYR A 370 -15.86 -13.73 -10.17
CA TYR A 370 -15.09 -14.58 -9.29
C TYR A 370 -15.81 -14.82 -7.97
N ASN A 371 -15.73 -16.05 -7.51
CA ASN A 371 -16.13 -16.48 -6.18
C ASN A 371 -14.90 -16.56 -5.27
N ILE A 372 -15.10 -16.66 -3.96
CA ILE A 372 -14.04 -17.05 -3.04
C ILE A 372 -14.15 -18.54 -2.76
N CYS A 373 -13.07 -19.26 -3.01
CA CYS A 373 -12.91 -20.68 -2.78
C CYS A 373 -11.81 -20.96 -1.76
N LYS A 374 -11.79 -22.18 -1.23
CA LYS A 374 -10.74 -22.67 -0.33
C LYS A 374 -10.39 -24.12 -0.63
N ARG A 375 -9.17 -24.53 -0.26
CA ARG A 375 -8.68 -25.90 -0.24
C ARG A 375 -7.94 -26.14 1.07
N ARG A 376 -8.17 -27.26 1.73
CA ARG A 376 -7.34 -27.67 2.88
C ARG A 376 -6.01 -28.19 2.36
N PHE A 377 -4.94 -27.91 3.08
CA PHE A 377 -3.58 -28.30 2.74
C PHE A 377 -2.97 -29.20 3.81
N ASN A 378 -2.31 -30.25 3.38
CA ASN A 378 -1.53 -31.13 4.24
C ASN A 378 -0.02 -30.98 3.91
N PRO A 379 0.77 -30.29 4.75
CA PRO A 379 2.18 -30.04 4.46
C PRO A 379 3.05 -31.31 4.46
N LYS A 380 2.62 -32.38 5.15
CA LYS A 380 3.39 -33.65 5.17
C LYS A 380 3.30 -34.40 3.85
N THR A 381 2.16 -34.37 3.21
CA THR A 381 1.92 -35.04 1.92
C THR A 381 2.05 -34.09 0.73
N MET A 382 2.11 -32.78 0.96
CA MET A 382 2.06 -31.72 -0.05
C MET A 382 0.78 -31.78 -0.92
N GLN A 383 -0.34 -32.17 -0.33
CA GLN A 383 -1.61 -32.35 -1.05
C GLN A 383 -2.67 -31.38 -0.61
N PHE A 384 -3.52 -30.99 -1.56
CA PHE A 384 -4.71 -30.16 -1.35
C PHE A 384 -5.98 -31.01 -1.53
N THR A 385 -7.00 -30.71 -0.73
CA THR A 385 -8.36 -31.26 -0.96
C THR A 385 -8.98 -30.65 -2.23
N VAL A 386 -10.13 -31.20 -2.63
CA VAL A 386 -10.99 -30.56 -3.63
C VAL A 386 -11.41 -29.15 -3.19
N ALA A 387 -11.72 -28.31 -4.18
CA ALA A 387 -12.19 -26.95 -3.92
C ALA A 387 -13.52 -26.94 -3.17
N ASP A 388 -13.67 -25.99 -2.26
CA ASP A 388 -14.92 -25.69 -1.56
C ASP A 388 -15.21 -24.19 -1.73
N THR A 389 -16.45 -23.84 -2.13
CA THR A 389 -16.85 -22.45 -2.33
C THR A 389 -17.22 -21.83 -0.98
N VAL A 390 -16.48 -20.79 -0.58
CA VAL A 390 -16.71 -20.04 0.67
C VAL A 390 -17.77 -18.96 0.46
N PHE A 391 -17.66 -18.21 -0.64
CA PHE A 391 -18.60 -17.16 -1.01
C PHE A 391 -18.86 -17.17 -2.52
N ASN A 392 -20.12 -17.36 -2.90
CA ASN A 392 -20.53 -17.38 -4.30
C ASN A 392 -21.06 -16.00 -4.72
N ALA A 393 -20.14 -15.09 -5.09
CA ALA A 393 -20.48 -13.74 -5.52
C ALA A 393 -21.32 -13.71 -6.82
N ARG A 394 -21.17 -14.70 -7.71
CA ARG A 394 -21.95 -14.80 -8.95
C ARG A 394 -23.45 -14.86 -8.71
N LEU A 395 -23.90 -15.49 -7.62
CA LEU A 395 -25.34 -15.59 -7.30
C LEU A 395 -25.99 -14.24 -7.04
N ILE A 396 -25.21 -13.25 -6.62
CA ILE A 396 -25.68 -11.87 -6.41
C ILE A 396 -25.25 -10.93 -7.54
N GLY A 397 -24.77 -11.49 -8.67
CA GLY A 397 -24.33 -10.70 -9.83
C GLY A 397 -23.01 -9.97 -9.65
N LYS A 398 -22.23 -10.29 -8.61
CA LYS A 398 -20.96 -9.62 -8.25
C LYS A 398 -19.74 -10.52 -8.46
N SER A 399 -18.57 -9.94 -8.27
CA SER A 399 -17.27 -10.58 -8.37
C SER A 399 -16.44 -10.25 -7.13
N ALA A 400 -15.85 -11.28 -6.50
CA ALA A 400 -15.01 -11.12 -5.31
C ALA A 400 -13.52 -11.18 -5.64
N SER A 401 -12.68 -10.45 -4.91
CA SER A 401 -11.24 -10.41 -5.15
C SER A 401 -10.42 -10.24 -3.86
N LEU A 402 -9.13 -10.61 -3.93
CA LEU A 402 -8.13 -10.35 -2.90
C LEU A 402 -8.54 -10.85 -1.49
N PRO A 403 -8.85 -12.14 -1.31
CA PRO A 403 -9.18 -12.64 0.03
C PRO A 403 -8.01 -12.44 1.00
N ARG A 404 -8.31 -12.03 2.24
CA ARG A 404 -7.34 -11.86 3.33
C ARG A 404 -7.95 -12.30 4.65
N ILE A 405 -7.36 -13.30 5.27
CA ILE A 405 -7.83 -13.81 6.56
C ILE A 405 -7.23 -12.95 7.68
N SER A 406 -8.05 -12.57 8.67
CA SER A 406 -7.55 -11.86 9.85
C SER A 406 -6.57 -12.73 10.65
N PRO A 407 -5.60 -12.14 11.38
CA PRO A 407 -4.59 -12.90 12.13
C PRO A 407 -5.14 -13.88 13.16
N ASP A 408 -6.34 -13.61 13.69
CA ASP A 408 -7.05 -14.48 14.61
C ASP A 408 -7.88 -15.59 13.91
N GLY A 409 -7.92 -15.58 12.57
CA GLY A 409 -8.65 -16.57 11.77
C GLY A 409 -10.17 -16.38 11.72
N LYS A 410 -10.71 -15.30 12.30
CA LYS A 410 -12.16 -15.12 12.46
C LYS A 410 -12.84 -14.44 11.28
N TYR A 411 -12.11 -13.59 10.57
CA TYR A 411 -12.67 -12.77 9.51
C TYR A 411 -11.95 -12.98 8.18
N LEU A 412 -12.72 -13.05 7.12
CA LEU A 412 -12.27 -13.01 5.74
C LEU A 412 -12.62 -11.64 5.16
N LEU A 413 -11.64 -10.80 4.92
CA LEU A 413 -11.75 -9.50 4.25
C LEU A 413 -11.52 -9.69 2.76
N PHE A 414 -12.34 -9.06 1.91
CA PHE A 414 -12.24 -9.17 0.45
C PHE A 414 -12.85 -7.95 -0.24
N GLY A 415 -12.45 -7.69 -1.49
CA GLY A 415 -13.08 -6.73 -2.36
C GLY A 415 -14.26 -7.35 -3.10
N LEU A 416 -15.36 -6.61 -3.28
CA LEU A 416 -16.52 -7.01 -4.06
C LEU A 416 -16.86 -5.93 -5.08
N ALA A 417 -16.85 -6.29 -6.37
CA ALA A 417 -17.15 -5.38 -7.49
C ALA A 417 -18.18 -6.00 -8.44
N ASP A 418 -18.49 -5.29 -9.52
CA ASP A 418 -19.48 -5.77 -10.51
C ASP A 418 -18.96 -6.94 -11.34
N TYR A 419 -17.65 -6.97 -11.66
CA TYR A 419 -17.00 -8.02 -12.46
C TYR A 419 -15.49 -8.04 -12.24
N GLY A 420 -14.79 -9.02 -12.85
CA GLY A 420 -13.34 -9.13 -12.86
C GLY A 420 -12.73 -9.46 -11.49
N ASN A 421 -11.41 -9.45 -11.40
CA ASN A 421 -10.69 -9.64 -10.14
C ASN A 421 -9.56 -8.61 -9.88
N PHE A 422 -9.30 -7.67 -10.83
CA PHE A 422 -8.30 -6.60 -10.70
C PHE A 422 -8.96 -5.26 -10.33
N HIS A 423 -9.60 -5.22 -9.20
CA HIS A 423 -10.57 -4.20 -8.78
C HIS A 423 -10.00 -2.79 -8.57
N ILE A 424 -8.70 -2.58 -8.65
CA ILE A 424 -8.06 -1.28 -8.34
C ILE A 424 -8.55 -0.10 -9.20
N TRP A 425 -9.19 -0.41 -10.34
CA TRP A 425 -9.76 0.59 -11.25
C TRP A 425 -11.29 0.61 -11.25
N HIS A 426 -11.95 -0.35 -10.58
CA HIS A 426 -13.39 -0.50 -10.59
C HIS A 426 -14.04 0.35 -9.51
N LYS A 427 -14.77 1.39 -9.88
CA LYS A 427 -15.51 2.26 -8.94
C LYS A 427 -16.48 1.50 -8.04
N SER A 428 -17.01 0.39 -8.53
CA SER A 428 -17.92 -0.48 -7.78
C SER A 428 -17.22 -1.39 -6.77
N SER A 429 -15.90 -1.25 -6.60
CA SER A 429 -15.14 -2.10 -5.67
C SER A 429 -15.20 -1.58 -4.25
N ASP A 430 -15.90 -2.32 -3.41
CA ASP A 430 -16.05 -2.09 -1.98
C ASP A 430 -15.36 -3.16 -1.15
N LEU A 431 -14.98 -2.83 0.08
CA LEU A 431 -14.51 -3.78 1.09
C LEU A 431 -15.67 -4.46 1.80
N TRP A 432 -15.60 -5.78 1.84
CA TRP A 432 -16.57 -6.65 2.51
C TRP A 432 -15.86 -7.59 3.47
N VAL A 433 -16.57 -8.00 4.51
CA VAL A 433 -16.09 -8.96 5.50
C VAL A 433 -17.08 -10.09 5.66
N MET A 434 -16.55 -11.31 5.75
CA MET A 434 -17.27 -12.50 6.22
C MET A 434 -16.72 -12.92 7.58
N ASN A 435 -17.59 -13.05 8.56
CA ASN A 435 -17.25 -13.70 9.82
C ASN A 435 -17.27 -15.21 9.60
N LEU A 436 -16.11 -15.86 9.72
CA LEU A 436 -15.94 -17.30 9.42
C LEU A 436 -16.51 -18.23 10.50
N GLU A 437 -16.89 -17.71 11.67
CA GLU A 437 -17.53 -18.47 12.74
C GLU A 437 -19.06 -18.49 12.58
N THR A 438 -19.65 -17.41 12.04
CA THR A 438 -21.11 -17.22 11.94
C THR A 438 -21.63 -17.23 10.51
N ASP A 439 -20.75 -17.27 9.52
CA ASP A 439 -21.03 -17.14 8.08
C ASP A 439 -21.75 -15.83 7.71
N SER A 440 -21.75 -14.82 8.59
CA SER A 440 -22.35 -13.51 8.29
C SER A 440 -21.45 -12.69 7.38
N ILE A 441 -22.04 -12.07 6.34
CA ILE A 441 -21.32 -11.27 5.33
C ILE A 441 -21.92 -9.87 5.31
N TYR A 442 -21.04 -8.84 5.33
CA TYR A 442 -21.46 -7.43 5.34
C TYR A 442 -20.40 -6.52 4.72
N ALA A 443 -20.87 -5.40 4.17
CA ALA A 443 -20.01 -4.33 3.68
C ALA A 443 -19.39 -3.53 4.82
N LEU A 444 -18.14 -3.12 4.69
CA LEU A 444 -17.50 -2.18 5.61
C LEU A 444 -17.91 -0.74 5.25
N LYS A 445 -19.17 -0.37 5.50
CA LYS A 445 -19.80 0.88 5.02
C LYS A 445 -18.99 2.13 5.34
N GLU A 446 -18.44 2.22 6.56
CA GLU A 446 -17.63 3.38 6.98
C GLU A 446 -16.27 3.45 6.26
N ALA A 447 -15.73 2.29 5.86
CA ALA A 447 -14.47 2.21 5.14
C ALA A 447 -14.62 2.46 3.63
N ASN A 448 -15.80 2.20 3.06
CA ASN A 448 -16.10 2.35 1.64
C ASN A 448 -16.43 3.79 1.25
N SER A 449 -16.38 4.07 -0.06
CA SER A 449 -16.64 5.39 -0.64
C SER A 449 -17.40 5.28 -1.97
N GLU A 450 -17.57 6.41 -2.68
CA GLU A 450 -18.13 6.46 -4.03
C GLU A 450 -17.14 6.02 -5.14
N ASP A 451 -15.92 5.63 -4.76
CA ASP A 451 -14.87 5.17 -5.68
C ASP A 451 -14.21 3.90 -5.14
N THR A 452 -13.21 3.40 -5.81
CA THR A 452 -12.54 2.12 -5.54
C THR A 452 -11.90 2.03 -4.16
N GLU A 453 -12.15 0.91 -3.46
CA GLU A 453 -11.35 0.36 -2.37
C GLU A 453 -10.77 -1.00 -2.77
N SER A 454 -9.44 -1.14 -2.70
CA SER A 454 -8.76 -2.37 -3.14
C SER A 454 -7.40 -2.55 -2.45
N TYR A 455 -6.72 -3.70 -2.71
CA TYR A 455 -5.42 -4.04 -2.14
C TYR A 455 -5.34 -3.85 -0.62
N HIS A 456 -6.34 -4.36 0.06
CA HIS A 456 -6.47 -4.32 1.51
C HIS A 456 -5.61 -5.37 2.22
N THR A 457 -5.19 -5.08 3.45
CA THR A 457 -4.49 -6.01 4.33
C THR A 457 -4.77 -5.71 5.79
N TRP A 458 -4.64 -6.74 6.64
CA TRP A 458 -4.74 -6.63 8.10
C TRP A 458 -3.41 -6.24 8.72
N SER A 459 -3.45 -5.50 9.83
CA SER A 459 -2.33 -5.40 10.78
C SER A 459 -2.10 -6.72 11.52
N SER A 460 -0.92 -6.89 12.08
CA SER A 460 -0.54 -8.15 12.75
C SER A 460 -1.38 -8.47 13.99
N ASN A 461 -2.05 -7.48 14.58
CA ASN A 461 -3.00 -7.66 15.68
C ASN A 461 -4.47 -7.75 15.22
N GLY A 462 -4.75 -7.59 13.92
CA GLY A 462 -6.09 -7.68 13.35
C GLY A 462 -7.03 -6.53 13.75
N ARG A 463 -6.49 -5.40 14.25
CA ARG A 463 -7.29 -4.23 14.66
C ARG A 463 -7.27 -3.11 13.62
N TRP A 464 -6.33 -3.14 12.68
CA TRP A 464 -6.19 -2.14 11.64
C TRP A 464 -6.26 -2.77 10.27
N ILE A 465 -6.91 -2.09 9.35
CA ILE A 465 -6.95 -2.43 7.92
C ILE A 465 -6.32 -1.25 7.18
N ILE A 466 -5.37 -1.54 6.26
CA ILE A 466 -4.88 -0.56 5.31
C ILE A 466 -5.27 -0.99 3.90
N TYR A 467 -5.63 -0.04 3.05
CA TYR A 467 -6.05 -0.30 1.68
C TYR A 467 -5.79 0.89 0.77
N SER A 468 -5.82 0.64 -0.54
CA SER A 468 -5.72 1.67 -1.57
C SER A 468 -7.11 2.17 -1.92
N SER A 469 -7.35 3.49 -1.83
CA SER A 469 -8.61 4.13 -2.18
C SER A 469 -8.41 5.26 -3.18
N ARG A 470 -9.37 5.50 -4.07
CA ARG A 470 -9.41 6.59 -5.05
C ARG A 470 -10.37 7.70 -4.68
N ARG A 471 -10.94 7.67 -3.48
CA ARG A 471 -12.00 8.59 -3.02
C ARG A 471 -11.70 10.08 -3.15
N ASP A 472 -10.41 10.47 -3.18
CA ASP A 472 -10.03 11.89 -3.15
C ASP A 472 -10.21 12.56 -4.53
N ASP A 473 -9.84 11.87 -5.61
CA ASP A 473 -9.79 12.48 -6.95
C ASP A 473 -10.15 11.53 -8.12
N GLY A 474 -10.42 10.26 -7.83
CA GLY A 474 -10.76 9.24 -8.83
C GLY A 474 -9.60 8.80 -9.72
N ASN A 475 -8.39 9.34 -9.53
CA ASN A 475 -7.22 9.06 -10.38
C ASN A 475 -6.08 8.38 -9.63
N TYR A 476 -5.73 8.92 -8.45
CA TYR A 476 -4.59 8.42 -7.66
C TYR A 476 -5.08 7.64 -6.46
N THR A 477 -4.56 6.43 -6.29
CA THR A 477 -4.81 5.69 -5.06
C THR A 477 -4.00 6.27 -3.92
N ARG A 478 -4.66 6.44 -2.76
CA ARG A 478 -4.07 6.85 -1.49
C ARG A 478 -4.22 5.71 -0.47
N PRO A 479 -3.25 5.53 0.45
CA PRO A 479 -3.38 4.53 1.51
C PRO A 479 -4.28 5.09 2.61
N TYR A 480 -5.41 4.41 2.84
CA TYR A 480 -6.34 4.69 3.93
C TYR A 480 -6.22 3.64 5.02
N ILE A 481 -6.29 4.07 6.26
CA ILE A 481 -6.20 3.24 7.45
C ILE A 481 -7.53 3.30 8.19
N CYS A 482 -8.06 2.14 8.56
CA CYS A 482 -9.34 1.98 9.23
C CYS A 482 -9.16 1.13 10.49
N TYR A 483 -9.76 1.57 11.62
CA TYR A 483 -9.87 0.73 12.81
C TYR A 483 -10.98 -0.30 12.63
N PHE A 484 -10.67 -1.55 12.97
CA PHE A 484 -11.63 -2.66 12.97
C PHE A 484 -11.73 -3.20 14.39
N ASP A 485 -12.85 -2.95 15.06
CA ASP A 485 -13.02 -3.24 16.47
C ASP A 485 -13.22 -4.75 16.76
N LYS A 486 -13.27 -5.09 18.06
CA LYS A 486 -13.44 -6.48 18.53
C LYS A 486 -14.81 -7.06 18.18
N ASN A 487 -15.79 -6.21 17.85
CA ASN A 487 -17.15 -6.61 17.47
C ASN A 487 -17.31 -6.83 15.95
N GLY A 488 -16.24 -6.57 15.18
CA GLY A 488 -16.24 -6.70 13.73
C GLY A 488 -16.76 -5.45 13.00
N THR A 489 -16.70 -4.27 13.64
CA THR A 489 -17.13 -3.00 13.04
C THR A 489 -15.93 -2.22 12.53
N ALA A 490 -15.99 -1.77 11.28
CA ALA A 490 -15.05 -0.80 10.73
C ALA A 490 -15.48 0.62 11.11
N HIS A 491 -14.54 1.46 11.49
CA HIS A 491 -14.74 2.87 11.81
C HIS A 491 -14.33 3.76 10.63
N LYS A 492 -14.65 5.05 10.69
CA LYS A 492 -14.27 6.02 9.66
C LYS A 492 -12.75 5.95 9.40
N PRO A 493 -12.32 5.76 8.15
CA PRO A 493 -10.91 5.68 7.83
C PRO A 493 -10.26 7.06 7.76
N PHE A 494 -8.95 7.09 7.89
CA PHE A 494 -8.13 8.27 7.65
C PHE A 494 -7.00 7.96 6.66
N VAL A 495 -6.62 8.96 5.86
CA VAL A 495 -5.49 8.81 4.94
C VAL A 495 -4.18 8.76 5.72
N LEU A 496 -3.20 8.01 5.23
CA LEU A 496 -1.86 7.90 5.83
C LEU A 496 -1.27 9.28 6.12
N PRO A 497 -0.98 9.62 7.41
CA PRO A 497 -0.49 10.93 7.78
C PRO A 497 0.83 11.28 7.11
N GLN A 498 1.02 12.52 6.72
CA GLN A 498 2.21 13.02 6.05
C GLN A 498 2.85 14.18 6.80
N LYS A 499 4.18 14.33 6.66
CA LYS A 499 4.91 15.45 7.28
C LYS A 499 4.44 16.79 6.73
N SER A 500 4.25 16.89 5.42
CA SER A 500 3.71 18.08 4.76
C SER A 500 2.19 18.00 4.65
N THR A 501 1.49 19.04 5.07
CA THR A 501 0.03 19.18 4.93
C THR A 501 -0.43 19.23 3.47
N LYS A 502 0.49 19.53 2.54
CA LYS A 502 0.24 19.63 1.09
C LYS A 502 0.72 18.40 0.31
N PHE A 503 1.18 17.36 0.99
CA PHE A 503 1.83 16.21 0.34
C PHE A 503 0.96 15.60 -0.76
N TYR A 504 -0.29 15.27 -0.48
CA TYR A 504 -1.18 14.63 -1.45
C TYR A 504 -1.62 15.55 -2.60
N GLN A 505 -1.60 16.86 -2.40
CA GLN A 505 -1.85 17.86 -3.45
C GLN A 505 -0.69 17.96 -4.45
N GLN A 506 0.51 17.57 -4.06
CA GLN A 506 1.75 17.67 -4.85
C GLN A 506 2.25 16.32 -5.38
N LEU A 507 1.67 15.22 -4.92
CA LEU A 507 2.11 13.88 -5.32
C LEU A 507 1.26 13.34 -6.49
N PHE A 508 1.88 13.20 -7.65
CA PHE A 508 1.28 12.64 -8.87
C PHE A 508 1.61 11.15 -9.05
N LYS A 509 1.65 10.39 -7.96
CA LYS A 509 1.86 8.94 -7.95
C LYS A 509 0.76 8.24 -7.16
N SER A 510 0.45 7.02 -7.54
CA SER A 510 -0.45 6.13 -6.81
C SER A 510 0.33 5.27 -5.83
N PHE A 511 -0.20 5.12 -4.62
CA PHE A 511 0.18 4.07 -3.68
C PHE A 511 -0.56 2.79 -4.05
N ASN A 512 0.16 1.67 -4.08
CA ASN A 512 -0.41 0.39 -4.49
C ASN A 512 0.10 -0.73 -3.59
N VAL A 513 -0.75 -1.72 -3.31
CA VAL A 513 -0.43 -2.89 -2.48
C VAL A 513 0.21 -2.48 -1.15
N PRO A 514 -0.45 -1.65 -0.31
CA PRO A 514 0.07 -1.37 1.01
C PRO A 514 0.02 -2.61 1.89
N GLU A 515 1.11 -2.94 2.58
CA GLU A 515 1.20 -4.07 3.49
C GLU A 515 1.80 -3.65 4.83
N PHE A 516 1.20 -4.08 5.93
CA PHE A 516 1.75 -3.86 7.26
C PHE A 516 2.97 -4.73 7.53
N MET A 517 3.92 -4.18 8.27
CA MET A 517 5.13 -4.85 8.73
C MET A 517 5.44 -4.46 10.18
N VAL A 518 5.88 -5.42 10.99
CA VAL A 518 6.28 -5.17 12.40
C VAL A 518 7.71 -4.66 12.51
N GLN A 519 8.51 -4.79 11.45
CA GLN A 519 9.87 -4.26 11.38
C GLN A 519 10.25 -3.94 9.93
N PRO A 520 11.25 -3.06 9.72
CA PRO A 520 11.67 -2.68 8.38
C PRO A 520 12.41 -3.81 7.66
N VAL A 521 12.44 -3.73 6.33
CA VAL A 521 13.35 -4.52 5.49
C VAL A 521 14.79 -4.06 5.75
N THR A 522 15.68 -5.02 6.04
CA THR A 522 17.07 -4.72 6.43
C THR A 522 18.10 -4.99 5.33
N ILE A 523 17.75 -5.79 4.31
CA ILE A 523 18.66 -6.05 3.19
C ILE A 523 18.94 -4.76 2.41
N SER A 524 20.20 -4.51 2.08
CA SER A 524 20.57 -3.28 1.41
C SER A 524 20.07 -3.24 -0.05
N ARG A 525 19.68 -2.05 -0.51
CA ARG A 525 19.32 -1.80 -1.92
C ARG A 525 20.41 -2.27 -2.89
N ARG A 526 21.70 -2.12 -2.52
CA ARG A 526 22.83 -2.57 -3.34
C ARG A 526 22.82 -4.09 -3.54
N GLN A 527 22.50 -4.87 -2.48
CA GLN A 527 22.39 -6.32 -2.59
C GLN A 527 21.23 -6.72 -3.49
N LEU A 528 20.07 -6.08 -3.35
CA LEU A 528 18.90 -6.32 -4.21
C LEU A 528 19.22 -6.04 -5.69
N LEU A 529 19.80 -4.88 -6.00
CA LEU A 529 20.20 -4.51 -7.36
C LEU A 529 21.22 -5.52 -7.95
N LYS A 530 22.18 -5.99 -7.14
CA LYS A 530 23.13 -7.03 -7.55
C LYS A 530 22.41 -8.35 -7.86
N THR A 531 21.47 -8.75 -7.03
CA THR A 531 20.68 -9.99 -7.21
C THR A 531 19.80 -9.90 -8.47
N VAL A 532 19.14 -8.77 -8.71
CA VAL A 532 18.32 -8.57 -9.90
C VAL A 532 19.15 -8.62 -11.19
N ARG A 533 20.35 -8.07 -11.20
CA ARG A 533 21.30 -8.17 -12.35
C ARG A 533 21.82 -9.58 -12.59
N GLY A 534 21.87 -10.40 -11.55
CA GLY A 534 22.37 -11.78 -11.65
C GLY A 534 21.45 -12.70 -12.45
N ALA A 535 21.94 -13.87 -12.83
CA ALA A 535 21.12 -14.89 -13.47
C ALA A 535 20.03 -15.40 -12.52
N SER A 536 18.88 -15.79 -13.06
CA SER A 536 17.83 -16.49 -12.32
C SER A 536 18.17 -17.98 -12.22
N HIS A 537 17.95 -18.58 -11.06
CA HIS A 537 18.02 -20.03 -10.90
C HIS A 537 16.72 -20.65 -11.41
N PRO A 538 16.79 -21.59 -12.38
CA PRO A 538 15.60 -22.28 -12.84
C PRO A 538 15.04 -23.17 -11.72
N VAL A 539 13.72 -23.30 -11.68
CA VAL A 539 13.04 -24.24 -10.80
C VAL A 539 12.65 -25.51 -11.56
N SER A 540 12.48 -26.61 -10.86
CA SER A 540 11.95 -27.85 -11.45
C SER A 540 10.43 -27.92 -11.26
N PHE A 541 9.73 -28.53 -12.23
CA PHE A 541 8.32 -28.85 -12.08
C PHE A 541 8.16 -30.24 -11.45
N ALA A 542 7.34 -30.36 -10.42
CA ALA A 542 7.19 -31.58 -9.62
C ALA A 542 5.81 -32.25 -9.72
N GLY A 543 4.99 -31.82 -10.70
CA GLY A 543 3.66 -32.39 -10.92
C GLY A 543 2.54 -31.65 -10.20
N SER A 544 1.40 -32.34 -9.98
CA SER A 544 0.23 -31.78 -9.29
C SER A 544 0.24 -32.13 -7.80
N ALA A 545 -0.09 -31.14 -6.97
CA ALA A 545 -0.31 -31.30 -5.54
C ALA A 545 -1.80 -31.62 -5.20
N SER A 546 -2.67 -31.78 -6.21
CA SER A 546 -4.07 -32.18 -6.00
C SER A 546 -4.20 -33.71 -5.95
N ASP A 547 -5.16 -34.20 -5.16
CA ASP A 547 -5.52 -35.63 -5.15
C ASP A 547 -5.96 -36.08 -6.54
N SER A 548 -5.34 -37.15 -7.05
CA SER A 548 -5.62 -37.76 -8.36
C SER A 548 -6.98 -38.52 -8.43
N SER A 549 -7.82 -38.40 -7.40
CA SER A 549 -9.08 -39.16 -7.26
C SER A 549 -10.36 -38.42 -7.63
N SER A 550 -10.29 -37.20 -8.20
CA SER A 550 -11.49 -36.52 -8.65
C SER A 550 -11.78 -36.78 -10.13
N SER A 551 -12.47 -37.88 -10.43
CA SER A 551 -13.42 -37.91 -11.53
C SER A 551 -14.41 -36.73 -11.37
N SER A 552 -14.67 -36.02 -12.46
CA SER A 552 -15.63 -34.93 -12.59
C SER A 552 -16.93 -35.13 -11.78
N SER A 553 -16.92 -34.76 -10.51
CA SER A 553 -18.16 -34.59 -9.75
C SER A 553 -18.53 -33.11 -9.87
N GLN A 554 -19.69 -32.88 -10.49
CA GLN A 554 -20.37 -31.59 -10.46
C GLN A 554 -20.27 -31.01 -9.03
N LEU A 555 -19.73 -29.79 -8.89
CA LEU A 555 -19.75 -29.04 -7.66
C LEU A 555 -21.21 -28.99 -7.18
N SER A 556 -21.53 -29.76 -6.13
CA SER A 556 -22.81 -29.60 -5.44
C SER A 556 -22.78 -28.22 -4.80
N ILE A 557 -23.59 -27.32 -5.34
CA ILE A 557 -23.78 -25.97 -4.81
C ILE A 557 -24.42 -26.13 -3.43
N PRO A 558 -23.74 -25.82 -2.31
CA PRO A 558 -24.40 -25.82 -1.02
C PRO A 558 -25.50 -24.77 -1.07
N GLU A 559 -26.71 -25.10 -0.60
CA GLU A 559 -27.76 -24.11 -0.37
C GLU A 559 -27.18 -23.00 0.51
N ILE A 560 -27.17 -21.76 -0.01
CA ILE A 560 -26.60 -20.61 0.68
C ILE A 560 -27.54 -20.26 1.84
N LYS A 561 -27.15 -20.64 3.05
CA LYS A 561 -27.74 -20.12 4.29
C LYS A 561 -27.17 -18.75 4.70
N ASN A 562 -26.38 -18.12 3.85
CA ASN A 562 -25.70 -16.86 4.16
C ASN A 562 -26.68 -15.70 4.08
N GLN A 563 -27.01 -15.14 5.23
CA GLN A 563 -27.79 -13.89 5.31
C GLN A 563 -26.87 -12.71 5.03
N ILE A 564 -26.96 -12.16 3.83
CA ILE A 564 -26.33 -10.86 3.51
C ILE A 564 -27.09 -9.78 4.29
N ARG A 565 -26.40 -9.06 5.17
CA ARG A 565 -26.95 -7.89 5.87
C ARG A 565 -26.53 -6.63 5.12
N TYR A 566 -27.50 -5.91 4.59
CA TYR A 566 -27.31 -4.61 3.93
C TYR A 566 -27.28 -3.46 4.94
#